data_9ae3715e039ff141141f3e9a77b90fb8
#
_entry.id   9ae3715e039ff141141f3e9a77b90fb8
#
_cell.length_a   1.000
_cell.length_b   1.000
_cell.length_c   1.000
_cell.angle_alpha   90.00
_cell.angle_beta   90.00
_cell.angle_gamma   90.00
#
_symmetry.space_group_name_H-M   'P 1'
#
loop_
_entity.id
_entity.type
_entity.pdbx_description
1 polymer ?
#
loop_
_entity_poly.entity_id
_entity_poly.type
_entity_poly.pdbx_seq_one_letter_code
_entity_poly.pdbx_strand_id
1 'polypeptide(L)'
;VIYDGDSAGIKAALRAINLLLPEGLNIRILLLPDGEDPDSFSRNHSSSEFLEYIENNEMDFIRFMKRTLLDNVKDDPIKRAAVIGDVVTSIALIPFEIQRSVYAKECSDLFNIDEKVLNREIAKKIAQNRQKEFEKRQKQIENENNEPATETIDIIESAGISEKTATLAAKEENTDSSKNK
;
A
#
# COMPACT_ATOMS: atom_id res chain seq x y z
N VAL A 1 9.63 11.14 -3.47
CA VAL A 1 8.44 11.89 -3.03
C VAL A 1 8.89 13.04 -2.16
N ILE A 2 8.34 14.24 -2.37
CA ILE A 2 8.71 15.48 -1.64
C ILE A 2 7.51 15.89 -0.80
N TYR A 3 7.75 16.24 0.45
CA TYR A 3 6.74 16.70 1.42
C TYR A 3 7.23 17.90 2.21
N ASP A 4 6.28 18.66 2.73
CA ASP A 4 6.52 19.74 3.67
C ASP A 4 7.17 19.19 4.96
N GLY A 5 8.06 19.95 5.58
CA GLY A 5 8.76 19.53 6.79
C GLY A 5 7.91 19.48 8.06
N ASP A 6 6.64 19.85 7.97
CA ASP A 6 5.71 19.93 9.11
C ASP A 6 5.10 18.57 9.51
N SER A 7 4.34 18.57 10.60
CA SER A 7 3.71 17.34 11.12
C SER A 7 2.64 16.76 10.18
N ALA A 8 2.03 17.56 9.30
CA ALA A 8 1.04 17.11 8.34
C ALA A 8 1.74 16.41 7.15
N GLY A 9 2.82 17.00 6.63
CA GLY A 9 3.67 16.42 5.60
C GLY A 9 4.29 15.09 6.04
N ILE A 10 4.80 14.99 7.28
CA ILE A 10 5.30 13.74 7.86
C ILE A 10 4.22 12.65 7.87
N LYS A 11 3.00 12.96 8.32
CA LYS A 11 1.89 12.00 8.31
C LYS A 11 1.47 11.61 6.90
N ALA A 12 1.54 12.52 5.94
CA ALA A 12 1.26 12.24 4.54
C ALA A 12 2.33 11.32 3.94
N ALA A 13 3.62 11.57 4.24
CA ALA A 13 4.73 10.71 3.82
C ALA A 13 4.59 9.28 4.36
N LEU A 14 4.26 9.10 5.65
CA LEU A 14 4.04 7.78 6.25
C LEU A 14 2.89 7.01 5.59
N ARG A 15 1.81 7.71 5.21
CA ARG A 15 0.69 7.11 4.47
C ARG A 15 1.11 6.71 3.06
N ALA A 16 1.85 7.56 2.35
CA ALA A 16 2.33 7.27 1.01
C ALA A 16 3.30 6.08 0.99
N ILE A 17 4.19 5.94 1.98
CA ILE A 17 5.05 4.76 2.12
C ILE A 17 4.20 3.49 2.08
N ASN A 18 3.18 3.40 2.91
CA ASN A 18 2.33 2.20 3.01
C ASN A 18 1.45 1.94 1.77
N LEU A 19 1.20 2.96 0.95
CA LEU A 19 0.48 2.82 -0.33
C LEU A 19 1.40 2.40 -1.48
N LEU A 20 2.66 2.87 -1.48
CA LEU A 20 3.57 2.68 -2.59
C LEU A 20 4.43 1.40 -2.46
N LEU A 21 4.73 0.96 -1.23
CA LEU A 21 5.54 -0.25 -1.00
C LEU A 21 4.91 -1.52 -1.58
N PRO A 22 3.57 -1.77 -1.49
CA PRO A 22 2.93 -2.94 -2.11
C PRO A 22 3.08 -2.99 -3.64
N GLU A 23 3.22 -1.83 -4.29
CA GLU A 23 3.44 -1.72 -5.74
C GLU A 23 4.89 -2.05 -6.15
N GLY A 24 5.75 -2.38 -5.20
CA GLY A 24 7.15 -2.72 -5.45
C GLY A 24 8.03 -1.52 -5.82
N LEU A 25 7.59 -0.31 -5.53
CA LEU A 25 8.33 0.92 -5.85
C LEU A 25 9.47 1.15 -4.87
N ASN A 26 10.61 1.61 -5.38
CA ASN A 26 11.71 2.14 -4.57
C ASN A 26 11.38 3.57 -4.14
N ILE A 27 11.16 3.76 -2.85
CA ILE A 27 10.72 5.04 -2.30
C ILE A 27 11.93 5.82 -1.77
N ARG A 28 12.10 7.03 -2.30
CA ARG A 28 12.96 8.07 -1.74
C ARG A 28 12.08 9.20 -1.23
N ILE A 29 12.36 9.66 -0.03
CA ILE A 29 11.58 10.71 0.66
C ILE A 29 12.48 11.89 0.91
N LEU A 30 11.99 13.06 0.57
CA LEU A 30 12.58 14.34 0.87
C LEU A 30 11.59 15.14 1.71
N LEU A 31 12.05 15.62 2.86
CA LEU A 31 11.36 16.66 3.62
C LEU A 31 12.01 18.00 3.34
N LEU A 32 11.20 18.97 3.01
CA LEU A 32 11.65 20.35 2.91
C LEU A 32 11.87 20.96 4.29
N PRO A 33 12.60 22.08 4.40
CA PRO A 33 12.73 22.82 5.66
C PRO A 33 11.38 23.23 6.22
N ASP A 34 11.29 23.42 7.54
CA ASP A 34 10.08 23.93 8.21
C ASP A 34 9.62 25.26 7.58
N GLY A 35 8.34 25.32 7.23
CA GLY A 35 7.73 26.50 6.62
C GLY A 35 7.89 26.61 5.10
N GLU A 36 8.57 25.64 4.47
CA GLU A 36 8.70 25.55 3.01
C GLU A 36 7.79 24.45 2.47
N ASP A 37 7.05 24.77 1.41
CA ASP A 37 6.39 23.82 0.54
C ASP A 37 7.14 23.71 -0.80
N PRO A 38 6.85 22.69 -1.65
CA PRO A 38 7.56 22.50 -2.93
C PRO A 38 7.47 23.71 -3.86
N ASP A 39 6.41 24.48 -3.82
CA ASP A 39 6.22 25.66 -4.66
C ASP A 39 7.07 26.84 -4.14
N SER A 40 7.01 27.15 -2.85
CA SER A 40 7.84 28.18 -2.23
C SER A 40 9.32 27.87 -2.37
N PHE A 41 9.72 26.62 -2.12
CA PHE A 41 11.10 26.19 -2.25
C PHE A 41 11.62 26.34 -3.69
N SER A 42 10.82 25.93 -4.69
CA SER A 42 11.20 26.05 -6.10
C SER A 42 11.30 27.49 -6.61
N ARG A 43 10.54 28.42 -6.00
CA ARG A 43 10.62 29.85 -6.33
C ARG A 43 11.82 30.56 -5.71
N ASN A 44 12.24 30.10 -4.54
CA ASN A 44 13.30 30.74 -3.75
C ASN A 44 14.71 30.20 -4.11
N HIS A 45 14.79 29.10 -4.82
CA HIS A 45 16.04 28.43 -5.17
C HIS A 45 16.18 28.23 -6.68
N SER A 46 17.39 28.29 -7.19
CA SER A 46 17.68 27.90 -8.57
C SER A 46 17.49 26.40 -8.77
N SER A 47 17.31 25.97 -10.02
CA SER A 47 17.19 24.54 -10.34
C SER A 47 18.38 23.71 -9.88
N SER A 48 19.60 24.28 -9.94
CA SER A 48 20.82 23.61 -9.46
C SER A 48 20.84 23.44 -7.95
N GLU A 49 20.48 24.47 -7.19
CA GLU A 49 20.37 24.40 -5.73
C GLU A 49 19.28 23.42 -5.29
N PHE A 50 18.16 23.36 -6.01
CA PHE A 50 17.11 22.41 -5.71
C PHE A 50 17.55 20.96 -5.95
N LEU A 51 18.22 20.68 -7.07
CA LEU A 51 18.78 19.36 -7.35
C LEU A 51 19.82 18.94 -6.32
N GLU A 52 20.73 19.83 -5.95
CA GLU A 52 21.72 19.59 -4.90
C GLU A 52 21.06 19.31 -3.55
N TYR A 53 19.98 20.04 -3.22
CA TYR A 53 19.22 19.79 -1.99
C TYR A 53 18.56 18.40 -2.00
N ILE A 54 18.00 17.96 -3.13
CA ILE A 54 17.42 16.62 -3.28
C ILE A 54 18.50 15.56 -3.04
N GLU A 55 19.63 15.64 -3.75
CA GLU A 55 20.71 14.65 -3.66
C GLU A 55 21.27 14.53 -2.24
N ASN A 56 21.39 15.64 -1.52
CA ASN A 56 21.96 15.67 -0.17
C ASN A 56 20.98 15.28 0.93
N ASN A 57 19.66 15.39 0.70
CA ASN A 57 18.64 15.25 1.76
C ASN A 57 17.63 14.12 1.52
N GLU A 58 17.61 13.51 0.32
CA GLU A 58 16.75 12.36 0.10
C GLU A 58 17.19 11.17 0.95
N MET A 59 16.22 10.43 1.45
CA MET A 59 16.48 9.23 2.25
C MET A 59 15.50 8.11 1.94
N ASP A 60 15.90 6.87 2.22
CA ASP A 60 14.99 5.75 2.17
C ASP A 60 13.95 5.82 3.31
N PHE A 61 12.88 5.02 3.18
CA PHE A 61 11.76 5.09 4.12
C PHE A 61 12.13 4.64 5.54
N ILE A 62 13.11 3.74 5.72
CA ILE A 62 13.52 3.29 7.08
C ILE A 62 14.23 4.43 7.81
N ARG A 63 15.17 5.10 7.14
CA ARG A 63 15.87 6.26 7.69
C ARG A 63 14.92 7.41 7.97
N PHE A 64 13.95 7.61 7.07
CA PHE A 64 12.89 8.58 7.28
C PHE A 64 12.08 8.28 8.54
N MET A 65 11.57 7.03 8.70
CA MET A 65 10.81 6.64 9.88
C MET A 65 11.66 6.73 11.17
N LYS A 66 12.93 6.35 11.10
CA LYS A 66 13.84 6.52 12.23
C LYS A 66 13.95 7.98 12.64
N ARG A 67 14.26 8.87 11.71
CA ARG A 67 14.45 10.30 11.97
C ARG A 67 13.19 10.96 12.52
N THR A 68 12.02 10.65 11.94
CA THR A 68 10.78 11.34 12.27
C THR A 68 10.05 10.77 13.48
N LEU A 69 10.15 9.47 13.73
CA LEU A 69 9.39 8.79 14.77
C LEU A 69 10.26 8.41 15.96
N LEU A 70 11.48 7.85 15.71
CA LEU A 70 12.30 7.31 16.78
C LEU A 70 13.05 8.39 17.55
N ASP A 71 13.52 9.44 16.89
CA ASP A 71 14.29 10.50 17.53
C ASP A 71 13.48 11.23 18.62
N ASN A 72 12.16 11.22 18.49
CA ASN A 72 11.23 11.81 19.47
C ASN A 72 10.89 10.89 20.66
N VAL A 73 11.31 9.61 20.63
CA VAL A 73 10.91 8.59 21.65
C VAL A 73 12.10 7.78 22.17
N LYS A 74 13.33 8.32 22.07
CA LYS A 74 14.59 7.61 22.38
C LYS A 74 14.61 6.96 23.76
N ASP A 75 14.03 7.62 24.76
CA ASP A 75 14.09 7.22 26.16
C ASP A 75 12.88 6.38 26.61
N ASP A 76 11.91 6.13 25.73
CA ASP A 76 10.73 5.34 26.03
C ASP A 76 10.78 3.99 25.28
N PRO A 77 11.10 2.88 25.96
CA PRO A 77 11.27 1.58 25.32
C PRO A 77 9.95 1.06 24.70
N ILE A 78 8.80 1.41 25.25
CA ILE A 78 7.49 0.98 24.73
C ILE A 78 7.20 1.69 23.41
N LYS A 79 7.38 3.00 23.40
CA LYS A 79 7.19 3.79 22.16
C LYS A 79 8.22 3.41 21.09
N ARG A 80 9.48 3.17 21.51
CA ARG A 80 10.52 2.68 20.61
C ARG A 80 10.11 1.36 19.95
N ALA A 81 9.62 0.39 20.74
CA ALA A 81 9.16 -0.89 20.23
C ALA A 81 7.97 -0.73 19.24
N ALA A 82 7.05 0.21 19.51
CA ALA A 82 5.95 0.52 18.61
C ALA A 82 6.44 1.05 17.25
N VAL A 83 7.36 2.02 17.24
CA VAL A 83 7.96 2.57 16.00
C VAL A 83 8.65 1.47 15.19
N ILE A 84 9.40 0.58 15.84
CA ILE A 84 10.05 -0.56 15.18
C ILE A 84 9.00 -1.51 14.59
N GLY A 85 7.90 -1.74 15.30
CA GLY A 85 6.77 -2.52 14.82
C GLY A 85 6.11 -1.91 13.56
N ASP A 86 6.05 -0.58 13.48
CA ASP A 86 5.56 0.13 12.29
C ASP A 86 6.53 -0.03 11.10
N VAL A 87 7.83 0.07 11.32
CA VAL A 87 8.86 -0.20 10.30
C VAL A 87 8.75 -1.64 9.78
N VAL A 88 8.66 -2.62 10.68
CA VAL A 88 8.47 -4.04 10.32
C VAL A 88 7.19 -4.23 9.51
N THR A 89 6.11 -3.55 9.87
CA THR A 89 4.85 -3.59 9.12
C THR A 89 5.02 -3.03 7.71
N SER A 90 5.74 -1.93 7.54
CA SER A 90 6.05 -1.35 6.23
C SER A 90 6.93 -2.28 5.39
N ILE A 91 7.98 -2.88 5.97
CA ILE A 91 8.83 -3.88 5.26
C ILE A 91 7.98 -5.08 4.79
N ALA A 92 7.03 -5.54 5.61
CA ALA A 92 6.16 -6.68 5.26
C ALA A 92 5.20 -6.39 4.08
N LEU A 93 5.01 -5.14 3.69
CA LEU A 93 4.22 -4.74 2.51
C LEU A 93 5.01 -4.92 1.20
N ILE A 94 6.34 -4.98 1.23
CA ILE A 94 7.19 -5.11 0.03
C ILE A 94 6.94 -6.49 -0.60
N PRO A 95 6.58 -6.58 -1.90
CA PRO A 95 6.26 -7.86 -2.53
C PRO A 95 7.49 -8.74 -2.80
N PHE A 96 8.68 -8.15 -2.97
CA PHE A 96 9.90 -8.85 -3.35
C PHE A 96 10.71 -9.30 -2.13
N GLU A 97 10.98 -10.61 -2.04
CA GLU A 97 11.67 -11.21 -0.90
C GLU A 97 13.11 -10.70 -0.71
N ILE A 98 13.87 -10.57 -1.79
CA ILE A 98 15.25 -10.05 -1.75
C ILE A 98 15.25 -8.62 -1.21
N GLN A 99 14.33 -7.77 -1.70
CA GLN A 99 14.22 -6.39 -1.25
C GLN A 99 13.84 -6.33 0.24
N ARG A 100 12.90 -7.17 0.70
CA ARG A 100 12.56 -7.28 2.14
C ARG A 100 13.78 -7.67 2.98
N SER A 101 14.58 -8.62 2.51
CA SER A 101 15.78 -9.07 3.22
C SER A 101 16.83 -7.94 3.36
N VAL A 102 17.05 -7.17 2.30
CA VAL A 102 17.95 -6.00 2.33
C VAL A 102 17.45 -4.97 3.34
N TYR A 103 16.16 -4.65 3.32
CA TYR A 103 15.57 -3.71 4.28
C TYR A 103 15.52 -4.25 5.72
N ALA A 104 15.34 -5.56 5.91
CA ALA A 104 15.41 -6.18 7.24
C ALA A 104 16.82 -6.04 7.83
N LYS A 105 17.86 -6.24 7.00
CA LYS A 105 19.26 -6.05 7.40
C LYS A 105 19.54 -4.60 7.77
N GLU A 106 19.15 -3.64 6.93
CA GLU A 106 19.29 -2.20 7.22
C GLU A 106 18.56 -1.80 8.50
N CYS A 107 17.35 -2.33 8.71
CA CYS A 107 16.57 -2.14 9.94
C CYS A 107 17.31 -2.70 11.18
N SER A 108 17.89 -3.91 11.08
CA SER A 108 18.71 -4.53 12.13
C SER A 108 19.85 -3.61 12.57
N ASP A 109 20.60 -3.10 11.61
CA ASP A 109 21.76 -2.24 11.85
C ASP A 109 21.34 -0.86 12.43
N LEU A 110 20.30 -0.25 11.87
CA LEU A 110 19.85 1.09 12.30
C LEU A 110 19.21 1.10 13.70
N PHE A 111 18.49 0.04 14.08
CA PHE A 111 17.76 -0.03 15.35
C PHE A 111 18.47 -0.88 16.41
N ASN A 112 19.60 -1.52 16.06
CA ASN A 112 20.34 -2.44 16.89
C ASN A 112 19.45 -3.58 17.44
N ILE A 113 18.80 -4.31 16.54
CA ILE A 113 17.92 -5.44 16.79
C ILE A 113 18.42 -6.64 16.00
N ASP A 114 18.36 -7.84 16.63
CA ASP A 114 18.73 -9.07 15.96
C ASP A 114 17.90 -9.29 14.68
N GLU A 115 18.58 -9.52 13.56
CA GLU A 115 17.95 -9.70 12.24
C GLU A 115 16.99 -10.90 12.21
N LYS A 116 17.27 -11.97 12.98
CA LYS A 116 16.38 -13.14 13.06
C LYS A 116 15.06 -12.80 13.72
N VAL A 117 15.08 -11.88 14.71
CA VAL A 117 13.86 -11.39 15.36
C VAL A 117 13.03 -10.58 14.36
N LEU A 118 13.67 -9.68 13.62
CA LEU A 118 13.00 -8.88 12.60
C LEU A 118 12.39 -9.75 11.51
N ASN A 119 13.14 -10.70 10.96
CA ASN A 119 12.66 -11.60 9.90
C ASN A 119 11.46 -12.44 10.36
N ARG A 120 11.45 -12.90 11.61
CA ARG A 120 10.31 -13.62 12.19
C ARG A 120 9.07 -12.73 12.29
N GLU A 121 9.21 -11.50 12.77
CA GLU A 121 8.08 -10.57 12.87
C GLU A 121 7.58 -10.13 11.47
N ILE A 122 8.47 -9.92 10.51
CA ILE A 122 8.11 -9.65 9.10
C ILE A 122 7.29 -10.82 8.53
N ALA A 123 7.75 -12.06 8.70
CA ALA A 123 7.03 -13.25 8.22
C ALA A 123 5.63 -13.37 8.85
N LYS A 124 5.51 -13.09 10.15
CA LYS A 124 4.23 -13.06 10.87
C LYS A 124 3.28 -11.98 10.32
N LYS A 125 3.78 -10.78 10.02
CA LYS A 125 2.99 -9.72 9.42
C LYS A 125 2.52 -10.07 8.00
N ILE A 126 3.37 -10.68 7.18
CA ILE A 126 3.01 -11.16 5.85
C ILE A 126 1.85 -12.17 5.94
N ALA A 127 1.95 -13.15 6.85
CA ALA A 127 0.89 -14.14 7.06
C ALA A 127 -0.43 -13.48 7.47
N GLN A 128 -0.38 -12.50 8.41
CA GLN A 128 -1.56 -11.74 8.84
C GLN A 128 -2.19 -10.92 7.69
N ASN A 129 -1.37 -10.30 6.85
CA ASN A 129 -1.86 -9.53 5.71
C ASN A 129 -2.56 -10.43 4.69
N ARG A 130 -1.98 -11.59 4.35
CA ARG A 130 -2.60 -12.59 3.45
C ARG A 130 -3.94 -13.08 3.97
N GLN A 131 -4.03 -13.36 5.27
CA GLN A 131 -5.28 -13.79 5.90
C GLN A 131 -6.37 -12.72 5.79
N LYS A 132 -6.03 -11.46 6.09
CA LYS A 132 -6.97 -10.34 5.96
C LYS A 132 -7.44 -10.11 4.52
N GLU A 133 -6.55 -10.26 3.55
CA GLU A 133 -6.93 -10.14 2.13
C GLU A 133 -7.85 -11.27 1.70
N PHE A 134 -7.59 -12.49 2.14
CA PHE A 134 -8.46 -13.64 1.87
C PHE A 134 -9.86 -13.42 2.44
N GLU A 135 -9.96 -13.00 3.72
CA GLU A 135 -11.25 -12.71 4.37
C GLU A 135 -12.01 -11.56 3.68
N LYS A 136 -11.30 -10.52 3.22
CA LYS A 136 -11.93 -9.43 2.46
C LYS A 136 -12.52 -9.92 1.13
N ARG A 137 -11.77 -10.74 0.39
CA ARG A 137 -12.24 -11.32 -0.88
C ARG A 137 -13.45 -12.21 -0.68
N GLN A 138 -13.48 -13.04 0.36
CA GLN A 138 -14.63 -13.87 0.68
C GLN A 138 -15.89 -13.04 0.95
N LYS A 139 -15.77 -11.98 1.78
CA LYS A 139 -16.89 -11.08 2.06
C LYS A 139 -17.38 -10.33 0.82
N GLN A 140 -16.50 -9.97 -0.11
CA GLN A 140 -16.90 -9.34 -1.37
C GLN A 140 -17.71 -10.31 -2.23
N ILE A 141 -17.26 -11.56 -2.39
CA ILE A 141 -17.99 -12.60 -3.14
C ILE A 141 -19.35 -12.90 -2.49
N GLU A 142 -19.44 -12.97 -1.18
CA GLU A 142 -20.70 -13.18 -0.46
C GLU A 142 -21.68 -12.02 -0.68
N ASN A 143 -21.20 -10.78 -0.69
CA ASN A 143 -22.02 -9.59 -0.94
C ASN A 143 -22.50 -9.54 -2.39
N GLU A 144 -21.63 -9.82 -3.37
CA GLU A 144 -22.01 -9.87 -4.79
C GLU A 144 -23.05 -10.98 -5.07
N ASN A 145 -22.95 -12.12 -4.39
CA ASN A 145 -23.93 -13.21 -4.51
C ASN A 145 -25.26 -12.95 -3.76
N ASN A 146 -25.26 -12.00 -2.81
CA ASN A 146 -26.45 -11.63 -2.03
C ASN A 146 -27.17 -10.36 -2.54
N GLU A 147 -26.66 -9.68 -3.56
CA GLU A 147 -27.41 -8.62 -4.22
C GLU A 147 -28.58 -9.27 -4.97
N PRO A 148 -29.85 -8.94 -4.64
CA PRO A 148 -31.00 -9.47 -5.36
C PRO A 148 -30.91 -8.99 -6.81
N ALA A 149 -31.10 -9.90 -7.76
CA ALA A 149 -31.13 -9.65 -9.21
C ALA A 149 -32.32 -8.74 -9.63
N THR A 150 -32.44 -7.58 -8.98
CA THR A 150 -33.55 -6.63 -9.21
C THR A 150 -33.28 -5.70 -10.38
N GLU A 151 -32.01 -5.44 -10.75
CA GLU A 151 -31.72 -4.54 -11.87
C GLU A 151 -31.94 -5.18 -13.26
N THR A 152 -31.89 -6.51 -13.37
CA THR A 152 -32.12 -7.20 -14.66
C THR A 152 -33.61 -7.29 -15.01
N ILE A 153 -34.52 -7.24 -14.02
CA ILE A 153 -35.96 -7.32 -14.24
C ILE A 153 -36.48 -5.98 -14.79
N ASP A 154 -36.00 -4.86 -14.28
CA ASP A 154 -36.41 -3.52 -14.72
C ASP A 154 -35.98 -3.22 -16.17
N ILE A 155 -34.85 -3.78 -16.63
CA ILE A 155 -34.38 -3.61 -18.03
C ILE A 155 -35.22 -4.44 -19.00
N ILE A 156 -35.66 -5.65 -18.59
CA ILE A 156 -36.49 -6.52 -19.42
C ILE A 156 -37.92 -5.96 -19.53
N GLU A 157 -38.45 -5.40 -18.46
CA GLU A 157 -39.78 -4.79 -18.45
C GLU A 157 -39.83 -3.47 -19.24
N SER A 158 -38.75 -2.66 -19.16
CA SER A 158 -38.63 -1.40 -19.91
C SER A 158 -38.39 -1.61 -21.42
N ALA A 159 -37.84 -2.78 -21.82
CA ALA A 159 -37.60 -3.12 -23.23
C ALA A 159 -38.81 -3.79 -23.92
N GLY A 160 -39.92 -4.06 -23.24
CA GLY A 160 -41.13 -4.61 -23.85
C GLY A 160 -41.00 -6.02 -24.43
N ILE A 161 -40.01 -6.79 -23.98
CA ILE A 161 -39.76 -8.16 -24.45
C ILE A 161 -40.52 -9.16 -23.60
N SER A 162 -41.53 -9.82 -24.18
CA SER A 162 -42.36 -10.81 -23.48
C SER A 162 -41.53 -12.06 -23.12
N GLU A 163 -41.77 -12.62 -21.93
CA GLU A 163 -41.11 -13.82 -21.36
C GLU A 163 -40.99 -15.04 -22.31
N LYS A 164 -41.84 -15.10 -23.34
CA LYS A 164 -41.82 -16.20 -24.33
C LYS A 164 -40.65 -16.20 -25.29
N THR A 165 -39.97 -15.04 -25.52
CA THR A 165 -38.84 -14.92 -26.41
C THR A 165 -37.49 -15.22 -25.74
N ALA A 166 -37.39 -14.99 -24.42
CA ALA A 166 -36.17 -15.28 -23.66
C ALA A 166 -35.92 -16.80 -23.48
N THR A 167 -36.99 -17.58 -23.39
CA THR A 167 -36.90 -19.07 -23.23
C THR A 167 -36.48 -19.77 -24.52
N LEU A 168 -36.72 -19.17 -25.69
CA LEU A 168 -36.30 -19.72 -27.00
C LEU A 168 -34.82 -19.47 -27.28
N ALA A 169 -34.29 -18.31 -26.91
CA ALA A 169 -32.85 -17.97 -27.09
C ALA A 169 -31.92 -18.85 -26.23
N ALA A 170 -32.34 -19.15 -24.98
CA ALA A 170 -31.58 -20.01 -24.06
C ALA A 170 -31.57 -21.51 -24.48
N LYS A 171 -32.49 -21.94 -25.36
CA LYS A 171 -32.53 -23.32 -25.88
C LYS A 171 -31.68 -23.54 -27.13
N GLU A 172 -31.36 -22.51 -27.89
CA GLU A 172 -30.54 -22.63 -29.10
C GLU A 172 -29.03 -22.66 -28.79
N GLU A 173 -28.56 -21.98 -27.73
CA GLU A 173 -27.14 -22.04 -27.33
C GLU A 173 -26.71 -23.40 -26.74
N ASN A 174 -27.65 -24.20 -26.24
CA ASN A 174 -27.34 -25.49 -25.61
C ASN A 174 -27.32 -26.70 -26.56
N THR A 175 -27.62 -26.50 -27.85
CA THR A 175 -27.64 -27.59 -28.85
C THR A 175 -26.39 -27.63 -29.75
N ASP A 176 -25.53 -26.60 -29.72
CA ASP A 176 -24.34 -26.55 -30.60
C ASP A 176 -23.06 -27.10 -29.92
N SER A 177 -23.09 -27.39 -28.62
CA SER A 177 -21.96 -27.97 -27.88
C SER A 177 -21.87 -29.52 -27.92
N SER A 178 -22.80 -30.22 -28.60
CA SER A 178 -22.86 -31.69 -28.61
C SER A 178 -22.45 -32.36 -29.92
N LYS A 179 -21.94 -31.62 -30.91
CA LYS A 179 -21.56 -32.17 -32.22
C LYS A 179 -20.09 -31.92 -32.61
N ASN A 180 -19.15 -32.09 -31.71
CA ASN A 180 -17.75 -32.23 -32.09
C ASN A 180 -17.01 -33.14 -31.11
N LYS A 181 -17.17 -34.41 -31.34
CA LYS A 181 -16.27 -35.50 -30.89
C LYS A 181 -16.03 -36.45 -32.02
#